data_233d2438ec338270db9f55cd099814ce
#
_entry.id   233d2438ec338270db9f55cd099814ce
#
_cell.length_a   1.000
_cell.length_b   1.000
_cell.length_c   1.000
_cell.angle_alpha   90.00
_cell.angle_beta   90.00
_cell.angle_gamma   90.00
#
_symmetry.space_group_name_H-M   'P 1'
#
loop_
_entity.id
_entity.type
_entity.pdbx_description
1 polymer ?
#
loop_
_entity_poly.entity_id
_entity_poly.type
_entity_poly.pdbx_seq_one_letter_code
_entity_poly.pdbx_strand_id
1 'polypeptide(L)'
;MTATPFDLLISDCDGVLVDSEVLADRVMLDALGAYVPRAELERFLAGSFGLTAQEIVQRVQRQYALALPPGLYQEIRTRSEALIAAEVQPIDGVREALLALPLPLAVASNSMRESVVASVARAGLHERVGERIFSADMVARPKPAPDVYLLAARTLEVAPERCLVIEDSATGASAALAAGMTVIGFTGAAHIPAGHAATLRQLGVAAVMEHMRELPQTYEELVRAAAA
;
A
#
# COMPACT_ATOMS: atom_id res chain seq x y z
N MET A 1 -7.09 -30.93 12.08
CA MET A 1 -6.88 -29.60 11.46
C MET A 1 -5.47 -29.19 11.81
N THR A 2 -4.57 -29.09 10.86
CA THR A 2 -3.21 -28.54 11.08
C THR A 2 -3.36 -27.10 11.56
N ALA A 3 -2.68 -26.74 12.64
CA ALA A 3 -2.70 -25.36 13.17
C ALA A 3 -2.13 -24.43 12.09
N THR A 4 -2.87 -23.37 11.72
CA THR A 4 -2.35 -22.36 10.79
C THR A 4 -1.16 -21.63 11.45
N PRO A 5 -0.09 -21.32 10.70
CA PRO A 5 1.02 -20.53 11.21
C PRO A 5 0.64 -19.06 11.42
N PHE A 6 -0.52 -18.61 10.92
CA PHE A 6 -0.98 -17.23 10.97
C PHE A 6 -2.26 -17.09 11.79
N ASP A 7 -2.33 -16.00 12.57
CA ASP A 7 -3.49 -15.63 13.38
C ASP A 7 -4.10 -14.29 12.95
N LEU A 8 -3.39 -13.51 12.12
CA LEU A 8 -3.80 -12.19 11.65
C LEU A 8 -3.37 -11.97 10.21
N LEU A 9 -4.28 -11.45 9.40
CA LEU A 9 -3.97 -10.86 8.09
C LEU A 9 -3.95 -9.33 8.23
N ILE A 10 -2.88 -8.70 7.77
CA ILE A 10 -2.77 -7.24 7.70
C ILE A 10 -2.64 -6.86 6.23
N SER A 11 -3.56 -6.07 5.71
CA SER A 11 -3.49 -5.53 4.35
C SER A 11 -2.92 -4.12 4.37
N ASP A 12 -2.04 -3.77 3.44
CA ASP A 12 -1.88 -2.38 3.06
C ASP A 12 -3.19 -1.85 2.46
N CYS A 13 -3.29 -0.53 2.29
CA CYS A 13 -4.47 0.15 1.77
C CYS A 13 -4.30 0.57 0.32
N ASP A 14 -3.33 1.45 0.08
CA ASP A 14 -3.10 2.11 -1.21
C ASP A 14 -2.35 1.15 -2.14
N GLY A 15 -2.90 0.86 -3.32
CA GLY A 15 -2.34 -0.15 -4.23
C GLY A 15 -2.69 -1.61 -3.88
N VAL A 16 -3.33 -1.87 -2.72
CA VAL A 16 -3.78 -3.22 -2.32
C VAL A 16 -5.30 -3.31 -2.19
N LEU A 17 -5.93 -2.42 -1.42
CA LEU A 17 -7.40 -2.36 -1.30
C LEU A 17 -8.01 -1.51 -2.40
N VAL A 18 -7.37 -0.39 -2.73
CA VAL A 18 -7.85 0.61 -3.69
C VAL A 18 -6.71 1.06 -4.61
N ASP A 19 -7.07 1.40 -5.86
CA ASP A 19 -6.11 1.89 -6.86
C ASP A 19 -5.99 3.43 -6.80
N SER A 20 -5.44 3.93 -5.69
CA SER A 20 -5.35 5.36 -5.37
C SER A 20 -4.21 6.08 -6.10
N GLU A 21 -3.11 5.39 -6.40
CA GLU A 21 -1.90 5.99 -6.98
C GLU A 21 -2.15 6.58 -8.38
N VAL A 22 -3.00 5.93 -9.20
CA VAL A 22 -3.40 6.45 -10.52
C VAL A 22 -4.07 7.83 -10.41
N LEU A 23 -4.86 8.04 -9.36
CA LEU A 23 -5.51 9.33 -9.11
C LEU A 23 -4.53 10.37 -8.58
N ALA A 24 -3.61 9.98 -7.71
CA ALA A 24 -2.56 10.84 -7.20
C ALA A 24 -1.64 11.31 -8.35
N ASP A 25 -1.24 10.40 -9.24
CA ASP A 25 -0.45 10.72 -10.43
C ASP A 25 -1.19 11.68 -11.38
N ARG A 26 -2.51 11.52 -11.56
CA ARG A 26 -3.33 12.45 -12.34
C ARG A 26 -3.26 13.87 -11.79
N VAL A 27 -3.42 14.04 -10.48
CA VAL A 27 -3.31 15.35 -9.82
C VAL A 27 -1.91 15.93 -9.94
N MET A 28 -0.89 15.09 -9.76
CA MET A 28 0.52 15.49 -9.90
C MET A 28 0.82 16.00 -11.31
N LEU A 29 0.39 15.26 -12.35
CA LEU A 29 0.53 15.63 -13.75
C LEU A 29 -0.19 16.96 -14.06
N ASP A 30 -1.40 17.15 -13.54
CA ASP A 30 -2.18 18.35 -13.77
C ASP A 30 -1.56 19.58 -13.07
N ALA A 31 -1.09 19.41 -11.83
CA ALA A 31 -0.49 20.51 -11.07
C ALA A 31 0.88 20.93 -11.62
N LEU A 32 1.72 19.97 -12.01
CA LEU A 32 3.06 20.26 -12.54
C LEU A 32 3.05 20.57 -14.05
N GLY A 33 1.98 20.22 -14.76
CA GLY A 33 1.82 20.47 -16.19
C GLY A 33 1.83 21.95 -16.59
N ALA A 34 1.61 22.86 -15.64
CA ALA A 34 1.79 24.30 -15.84
C ALA A 34 3.27 24.73 -15.94
N TYR A 35 4.20 23.90 -15.49
CA TYR A 35 5.61 24.22 -15.36
C TYR A 35 6.51 23.36 -16.27
N VAL A 36 6.09 22.14 -16.59
CA VAL A 36 6.86 21.18 -17.38
C VAL A 36 5.94 20.55 -18.42
N PRO A 37 6.39 20.36 -19.68
CA PRO A 37 5.60 19.69 -20.71
C PRO A 37 5.10 18.30 -20.25
N ARG A 38 3.82 18.01 -20.48
CA ARG A 38 3.15 16.81 -19.97
C ARG A 38 3.90 15.51 -20.34
N ALA A 39 4.37 15.39 -21.58
CA ALA A 39 5.10 14.19 -22.02
C ALA A 39 6.45 13.98 -21.31
N GLU A 40 7.06 15.05 -20.79
CA GLU A 40 8.28 14.96 -19.98
C GLU A 40 7.93 14.54 -18.54
N LEU A 41 6.85 15.09 -17.98
CA LEU A 41 6.36 14.70 -16.67
C LEU A 41 5.93 13.24 -16.63
N GLU A 42 5.21 12.75 -17.62
CA GLU A 42 4.80 11.33 -17.70
C GLU A 42 6.01 10.40 -17.69
N ARG A 43 7.05 10.72 -18.45
CA ARG A 43 8.30 9.96 -18.43
C ARG A 43 9.02 10.04 -17.08
N PHE A 44 8.97 11.21 -16.45
CA PHE A 44 9.58 11.43 -15.13
C PHE A 44 8.85 10.64 -14.04
N LEU A 45 7.51 10.69 -14.02
CA LEU A 45 6.69 9.96 -13.06
C LEU A 45 6.82 8.45 -13.22
N ALA A 46 6.86 7.93 -14.44
CA ALA A 46 7.13 6.52 -14.70
C ALA A 46 8.47 6.02 -14.09
N GLY A 47 9.46 6.91 -13.94
CA GLY A 47 10.74 6.61 -13.25
C GLY A 47 10.76 6.95 -11.77
N SER A 48 9.63 7.37 -11.20
CA SER A 48 9.54 7.89 -9.81
C SER A 48 8.81 6.93 -8.86
N PHE A 49 8.56 5.71 -9.28
CA PHE A 49 7.88 4.69 -8.47
C PHE A 49 8.59 4.49 -7.11
N GLY A 50 7.81 4.47 -6.04
CA GLY A 50 8.30 4.34 -4.67
C GLY A 50 8.78 5.62 -4.00
N LEU A 51 8.73 6.77 -4.70
CA LEU A 51 8.99 8.08 -4.12
C LEU A 51 7.71 8.67 -3.52
N THR A 52 7.87 9.45 -2.45
CA THR A 52 6.76 10.26 -1.93
C THR A 52 6.44 11.43 -2.87
N ALA A 53 5.19 11.90 -2.84
CA ALA A 53 4.78 13.09 -3.61
C ALA A 53 5.68 14.31 -3.35
N GLN A 54 6.15 14.48 -2.12
CA GLN A 54 7.09 15.54 -1.76
C GLN A 54 8.45 15.39 -2.46
N GLU A 55 8.99 14.17 -2.48
CA GLU A 55 10.25 13.87 -3.18
C GLU A 55 10.11 14.10 -4.68
N ILE A 56 8.97 13.72 -5.27
CA ILE A 56 8.67 13.96 -6.69
C ILE A 56 8.71 15.45 -7.00
N VAL A 57 7.98 16.28 -6.24
CA VAL A 57 7.98 17.75 -6.42
C VAL A 57 9.38 18.32 -6.29
N GLN A 58 10.15 17.92 -5.28
CA GLN A 58 11.53 18.37 -5.08
C GLN A 58 12.47 17.93 -6.22
N ARG A 59 12.30 16.73 -6.77
CA ARG A 59 13.09 16.25 -7.91
C ARG A 59 12.74 17.02 -9.19
N VAL A 60 11.46 17.29 -9.45
CA VAL A 60 11.01 18.12 -10.57
C VAL A 60 11.62 19.52 -10.46
N GLN A 61 11.54 20.16 -9.30
CA GLN A 61 12.18 21.46 -9.07
C GLN A 61 13.67 21.46 -9.41
N ARG A 62 14.40 20.43 -8.98
CA ARG A 62 15.85 20.33 -9.24
C ARG A 62 16.16 20.05 -10.70
N GLN A 63 15.44 19.10 -11.31
CA GLN A 63 15.72 18.67 -12.68
C GLN A 63 15.45 19.75 -13.71
N TYR A 64 14.40 20.54 -13.52
CA TYR A 64 13.98 21.58 -14.44
C TYR A 64 14.35 23.00 -13.98
N ALA A 65 15.13 23.13 -12.91
CA ALA A 65 15.56 24.40 -12.30
C ALA A 65 14.38 25.36 -12.07
N LEU A 66 13.26 24.86 -11.55
CA LEU A 66 12.02 25.60 -11.37
C LEU A 66 11.94 26.24 -9.99
N ALA A 67 11.39 27.44 -9.93
CA ALA A 67 10.90 28.05 -8.70
C ALA A 67 9.39 27.76 -8.55
N LEU A 68 9.03 26.62 -8.01
CA LEU A 68 7.62 26.26 -7.76
C LEU A 68 7.06 27.09 -6.59
N PRO A 69 5.76 27.41 -6.60
CA PRO A 69 5.12 28.20 -5.54
C PRO A 69 5.27 27.53 -4.18
N PRO A 70 5.52 28.31 -3.12
CA PRO A 70 5.41 27.82 -1.76
C PRO A 70 3.99 27.25 -1.54
N GLY A 71 3.89 26.04 -1.02
CA GLY A 71 2.59 25.40 -0.77
C GLY A 71 2.05 24.53 -1.91
N LEU A 72 2.66 24.50 -3.10
CA LEU A 72 2.20 23.65 -4.22
C LEU A 72 2.08 22.17 -3.80
N TYR A 73 3.02 21.65 -3.03
CA TYR A 73 2.93 20.29 -2.48
C TYR A 73 1.67 20.09 -1.64
N GLN A 74 1.34 21.04 -0.77
CA GLN A 74 0.12 20.94 0.07
C GLN A 74 -1.15 20.99 -0.79
N GLU A 75 -1.16 21.83 -1.82
CA GLU A 75 -2.26 21.86 -2.79
C GLU A 75 -2.42 20.52 -3.50
N ILE A 76 -1.32 19.96 -4.04
CA ILE A 76 -1.33 18.63 -4.69
C ILE A 76 -1.88 17.58 -3.73
N ARG A 77 -1.37 17.53 -2.51
CA ARG A 77 -1.82 16.59 -1.49
C ARG A 77 -3.32 16.72 -1.22
N THR A 78 -3.81 17.91 -0.93
CA THR A 78 -5.23 18.16 -0.63
C THR A 78 -6.12 17.77 -1.82
N ARG A 79 -5.71 18.10 -3.05
CA ARG A 79 -6.44 17.72 -4.26
C ARG A 79 -6.44 16.20 -4.48
N SER A 80 -5.30 15.54 -4.23
CA SER A 80 -5.20 14.07 -4.34
C SER A 80 -6.11 13.40 -3.31
N GLU A 81 -6.07 13.82 -2.05
CA GLU A 81 -6.94 13.29 -1.00
C GLU A 81 -8.42 13.45 -1.36
N ALA A 82 -8.83 14.63 -1.85
CA ALA A 82 -10.21 14.89 -2.25
C ALA A 82 -10.63 14.03 -3.46
N LEU A 83 -9.76 13.88 -4.46
CA LEU A 83 -10.04 13.08 -5.65
C LEU A 83 -10.14 11.59 -5.31
N ILE A 84 -9.20 11.07 -4.52
CA ILE A 84 -9.21 9.69 -4.05
C ILE A 84 -10.51 9.40 -3.27
N ALA A 85 -10.88 10.27 -2.32
CA ALA A 85 -12.13 10.11 -1.57
C ALA A 85 -13.38 10.06 -2.48
N ALA A 86 -13.39 10.80 -3.59
CA ALA A 86 -14.52 10.87 -4.52
C ALA A 86 -14.55 9.72 -5.53
N GLU A 87 -13.41 9.35 -6.12
CA GLU A 87 -13.35 8.55 -7.35
C GLU A 87 -12.62 7.20 -7.21
N VAL A 88 -11.89 6.94 -6.11
CA VAL A 88 -11.08 5.72 -5.99
C VAL A 88 -11.91 4.45 -6.18
N GLN A 89 -11.36 3.51 -6.93
CA GLN A 89 -11.98 2.20 -7.15
C GLN A 89 -11.26 1.12 -6.35
N PRO A 90 -11.98 0.12 -5.84
CA PRO A 90 -11.38 -1.06 -5.26
C PRO A 90 -10.52 -1.79 -6.29
N ILE A 91 -9.45 -2.42 -5.82
CA ILE A 91 -8.70 -3.40 -6.61
C ILE A 91 -9.62 -4.58 -6.95
N ASP A 92 -9.55 -5.04 -8.21
CA ASP A 92 -10.40 -6.11 -8.71
C ASP A 92 -10.27 -7.39 -7.86
N GLY A 93 -11.41 -7.92 -7.42
CA GLY A 93 -11.50 -9.13 -6.61
C GLY A 93 -10.98 -9.02 -5.17
N VAL A 94 -10.56 -7.82 -4.69
CA VAL A 94 -9.97 -7.66 -3.36
C VAL A 94 -10.93 -8.06 -2.25
N ARG A 95 -12.20 -7.68 -2.36
CA ARG A 95 -13.21 -7.97 -1.35
C ARG A 95 -13.43 -9.47 -1.19
N GLU A 96 -13.66 -10.16 -2.29
CA GLU A 96 -13.88 -11.60 -2.33
C GLU A 96 -12.66 -12.37 -1.80
N ALA A 97 -11.47 -11.98 -2.21
CA ALA A 97 -10.22 -12.61 -1.78
C ALA A 97 -9.99 -12.49 -0.27
N LEU A 98 -10.16 -11.28 0.28
CA LEU A 98 -9.95 -11.04 1.71
C LEU A 98 -11.05 -11.67 2.59
N LEU A 99 -12.28 -11.78 2.08
CA LEU A 99 -13.36 -12.48 2.79
C LEU A 99 -13.20 -13.99 2.77
N ALA A 100 -12.50 -14.55 1.80
CA ALA A 100 -12.27 -16.00 1.69
C ALA A 100 -11.28 -16.54 2.74
N LEU A 101 -10.43 -15.70 3.31
CA LEU A 101 -9.46 -16.14 4.31
C LEU A 101 -10.08 -16.21 5.72
N PRO A 102 -9.78 -17.27 6.49
CA PRO A 102 -10.34 -17.48 7.84
C PRO A 102 -9.64 -16.66 8.93
N LEU A 103 -8.80 -15.68 8.58
CA LEU A 103 -8.03 -14.87 9.51
C LEU A 103 -8.74 -13.55 9.84
N PRO A 104 -8.67 -13.03 11.07
CA PRO A 104 -9.00 -11.64 11.34
C PRO A 104 -8.27 -10.71 10.38
N LEU A 105 -8.92 -9.65 9.90
CA LEU A 105 -8.36 -8.69 8.95
C LEU A 105 -8.12 -7.35 9.64
N ALA A 106 -6.91 -6.82 9.50
CA ALA A 106 -6.54 -5.45 9.85
C ALA A 106 -6.02 -4.71 8.60
N VAL A 107 -5.97 -3.39 8.66
CA VAL A 107 -5.38 -2.53 7.62
C VAL A 107 -4.30 -1.67 8.24
N ALA A 108 -3.14 -1.58 7.58
CA ALA A 108 -2.01 -0.76 8.00
C ALA A 108 -1.48 0.08 6.82
N SER A 109 -1.54 1.42 6.90
CA SER A 109 -1.23 2.32 5.78
C SER A 109 -0.37 3.52 6.22
N ASN A 110 0.36 4.10 5.26
CA ASN A 110 1.02 5.41 5.40
C ASN A 110 0.07 6.59 5.17
N SER A 111 -1.17 6.35 4.80
CA SER A 111 -2.21 7.38 4.69
C SER A 111 -2.77 7.77 6.06
N MET A 112 -3.45 8.91 6.13
CA MET A 112 -4.14 9.37 7.34
C MET A 112 -5.35 8.47 7.64
N ARG A 113 -5.68 8.28 8.92
CA ARG A 113 -6.75 7.38 9.36
C ARG A 113 -8.07 7.62 8.63
N GLU A 114 -8.46 8.87 8.45
CA GLU A 114 -9.71 9.24 7.78
C GLU A 114 -9.76 8.72 6.34
N SER A 115 -8.66 8.85 5.60
CA SER A 115 -8.53 8.34 4.22
C SER A 115 -8.60 6.82 4.18
N VAL A 116 -7.94 6.14 5.12
CA VAL A 116 -7.97 4.66 5.20
C VAL A 116 -9.38 4.15 5.50
N VAL A 117 -10.10 4.79 6.42
CA VAL A 117 -11.50 4.44 6.73
C VAL A 117 -12.38 4.57 5.47
N ALA A 118 -12.23 5.65 4.71
CA ALA A 118 -12.95 5.85 3.47
C ALA A 118 -12.62 4.78 2.42
N SER A 119 -11.35 4.44 2.25
CA SER A 119 -10.89 3.38 1.32
C SER A 119 -11.38 2.00 1.72
N VAL A 120 -11.35 1.65 3.00
CA VAL A 120 -11.90 0.38 3.53
C VAL A 120 -13.40 0.28 3.26
N ALA A 121 -14.14 1.39 3.46
CA ALA A 121 -15.58 1.44 3.16
C ALA A 121 -15.83 1.30 1.65
N ARG A 122 -15.04 1.97 0.82
CA ARG A 122 -15.12 1.87 -0.65
C ARG A 122 -14.84 0.46 -1.16
N ALA A 123 -13.90 -0.26 -0.55
CA ALA A 123 -13.62 -1.66 -0.84
C ALA A 123 -14.71 -2.63 -0.31
N GLY A 124 -15.72 -2.14 0.41
CA GLY A 124 -16.79 -2.96 0.98
C GLY A 124 -16.33 -3.87 2.12
N LEU A 125 -15.28 -3.47 2.85
CA LEU A 125 -14.63 -4.26 3.90
C LEU A 125 -14.82 -3.70 5.31
N HIS A 126 -15.62 -2.64 5.48
CA HIS A 126 -15.77 -1.95 6.76
C HIS A 126 -16.25 -2.86 7.90
N GLU A 127 -17.19 -3.77 7.64
CA GLU A 127 -17.67 -4.73 8.65
C GLU A 127 -16.58 -5.77 9.01
N ARG A 128 -15.80 -6.19 8.00
CA ARG A 128 -14.73 -7.18 8.18
C ARG A 128 -13.55 -6.62 8.93
N VAL A 129 -13.17 -5.36 8.68
CA VAL A 129 -12.06 -4.66 9.30
C VAL A 129 -12.46 -4.07 10.67
N GLY A 130 -13.65 -3.44 10.78
CA GLY A 130 -14.09 -2.74 11.98
C GLY A 130 -13.08 -1.66 12.41
N GLU A 131 -12.70 -1.66 13.67
CA GLU A 131 -11.75 -0.70 14.23
C GLU A 131 -10.26 -1.07 14.00
N ARG A 132 -9.96 -2.19 13.35
CA ARG A 132 -8.59 -2.68 13.11
C ARG A 132 -7.91 -1.92 11.96
N ILE A 133 -7.85 -0.60 12.08
CA ILE A 133 -7.23 0.33 11.13
C ILE A 133 -6.07 1.03 11.83
N PHE A 134 -4.88 0.92 11.25
CA PHE A 134 -3.62 1.49 11.71
C PHE A 134 -3.04 2.39 10.63
N SER A 135 -2.71 3.62 10.97
CA SER A 135 -2.37 4.69 10.01
C SER A 135 -1.13 5.46 10.44
N ALA A 136 -0.56 6.25 9.52
CA ALA A 136 0.67 6.99 9.75
C ALA A 136 0.58 7.94 10.95
N ASP A 137 -0.59 8.56 11.18
CA ASP A 137 -0.82 9.49 12.29
C ASP A 137 -0.88 8.81 13.68
N MET A 138 -0.89 7.48 13.73
CA MET A 138 -0.88 6.71 14.97
C MET A 138 0.55 6.31 15.44
N VAL A 139 1.57 6.60 14.64
CA VAL A 139 2.97 6.18 14.90
C VAL A 139 3.95 7.34 14.74
N ALA A 140 5.08 7.24 15.41
CA ALA A 140 6.13 8.26 15.31
C ALA A 140 6.89 8.18 13.97
N ARG A 141 7.03 6.98 13.41
CA ARG A 141 7.76 6.72 12.17
C ARG A 141 6.88 5.88 11.25
N PRO A 142 6.40 6.45 10.12
CA PRO A 142 5.68 5.68 9.12
C PRO A 142 6.59 4.69 8.38
N LYS A 143 6.02 3.84 7.51
CA LYS A 143 6.78 2.95 6.62
C LYS A 143 7.84 3.79 5.86
N PRO A 144 9.10 3.34 5.73
CA PRO A 144 9.59 1.97 5.89
C PRO A 144 9.94 1.54 7.33
N ALA A 145 9.67 2.36 8.36
CA ALA A 145 9.81 1.90 9.73
C ALA A 145 8.72 0.86 10.05
N PRO A 146 9.01 -0.16 10.90
CA PRO A 146 8.07 -1.22 11.20
C PRO A 146 6.93 -0.81 12.13
N ASP A 147 6.93 0.44 12.60
CA ASP A 147 6.13 0.91 13.73
C ASP A 147 4.62 0.67 13.56
N VAL A 148 4.05 0.91 12.37
CA VAL A 148 2.62 0.73 12.11
C VAL A 148 2.21 -0.75 12.14
N TYR A 149 3.05 -1.65 11.62
CA TYR A 149 2.82 -3.09 11.67
C TYR A 149 2.97 -3.63 13.09
N LEU A 150 4.00 -3.21 13.83
CA LEU A 150 4.18 -3.56 15.23
C LEU A 150 3.05 -3.01 16.12
N LEU A 151 2.52 -1.83 15.80
CA LEU A 151 1.34 -1.28 16.48
C LEU A 151 0.12 -2.19 16.26
N ALA A 152 -0.12 -2.62 15.02
CA ALA A 152 -1.22 -3.53 14.69
C ALA A 152 -1.11 -4.86 15.45
N ALA A 153 0.04 -5.52 15.38
CA ALA A 153 0.31 -6.79 16.04
C ALA A 153 0.10 -6.67 17.57
N ARG A 154 0.69 -5.64 18.19
CA ARG A 154 0.57 -5.40 19.63
C ARG A 154 -0.88 -5.10 20.05
N THR A 155 -1.60 -4.27 19.31
CA THR A 155 -2.98 -3.89 19.65
C THR A 155 -3.94 -5.06 19.54
N LEU A 156 -3.66 -5.98 18.61
CA LEU A 156 -4.47 -7.18 18.39
C LEU A 156 -3.94 -8.42 19.13
N GLU A 157 -2.90 -8.23 19.95
CA GLU A 157 -2.29 -9.29 20.79
C GLU A 157 -1.82 -10.51 19.97
N VAL A 158 -1.31 -10.27 18.76
CA VAL A 158 -0.75 -11.30 17.88
C VAL A 158 0.77 -11.11 17.76
N ALA A 159 1.53 -12.19 17.90
CA ALA A 159 2.97 -12.15 17.71
C ALA A 159 3.30 -11.81 16.23
N PRO A 160 4.30 -10.94 15.94
CA PRO A 160 4.61 -10.52 14.58
C PRO A 160 4.84 -11.68 13.61
N GLU A 161 5.52 -12.73 14.04
CA GLU A 161 5.78 -13.95 13.24
C GLU A 161 4.52 -14.74 12.87
N ARG A 162 3.40 -14.44 13.52
CA ARG A 162 2.08 -15.01 13.23
C ARG A 162 1.19 -14.06 12.40
N CYS A 163 1.74 -12.94 11.95
CA CYS A 163 1.07 -12.01 11.06
C CYS A 163 1.44 -12.28 9.61
N LEU A 164 0.44 -12.35 8.73
CA LEU A 164 0.58 -12.37 7.28
C LEU A 164 0.25 -10.97 6.75
N VAL A 165 1.12 -10.41 5.92
CA VAL A 165 0.94 -9.06 5.34
C VAL A 165 0.77 -9.14 3.84
N ILE A 166 -0.11 -8.31 3.26
CA ILE A 166 -0.19 -8.06 1.82
C ILE A 166 0.27 -6.63 1.56
N GLU A 167 1.24 -6.48 0.67
CA GLU A 167 1.89 -5.21 0.34
C GLU A 167 2.24 -5.13 -1.15
N ASP A 168 2.09 -3.95 -1.73
CA ASP A 168 2.45 -3.70 -3.14
C ASP A 168 3.80 -2.98 -3.28
N SER A 169 4.25 -2.25 -2.25
CA SER A 169 5.41 -1.38 -2.31
C SER A 169 6.66 -1.97 -1.65
N ALA A 170 7.84 -1.60 -2.15
CA ALA A 170 9.11 -1.95 -1.51
C ALA A 170 9.23 -1.32 -0.11
N THR A 171 8.68 -0.13 0.07
CA THR A 171 8.66 0.61 1.34
C THR A 171 7.87 -0.14 2.40
N GLY A 172 6.66 -0.55 2.07
CA GLY A 172 5.80 -1.27 3.01
C GLY A 172 6.23 -2.70 3.23
N ALA A 173 6.68 -3.41 2.18
CA ALA A 173 7.24 -4.76 2.32
C ALA A 173 8.46 -4.76 3.25
N SER A 174 9.36 -3.77 3.11
CA SER A 174 10.52 -3.61 4.01
C SER A 174 10.08 -3.37 5.45
N ALA A 175 9.04 -2.56 5.67
CA ALA A 175 8.51 -2.29 7.01
C ALA A 175 7.93 -3.55 7.67
N ALA A 176 7.14 -4.33 6.91
CA ALA A 176 6.53 -5.57 7.42
C ALA A 176 7.59 -6.65 7.70
N LEU A 177 8.58 -6.82 6.81
CA LEU A 177 9.71 -7.72 7.02
C LEU A 177 10.55 -7.31 8.23
N ALA A 178 10.81 -6.01 8.40
CA ALA A 178 11.53 -5.49 9.58
C ALA A 178 10.72 -5.66 10.87
N ALA A 179 9.40 -5.77 10.80
CA ALA A 179 8.55 -6.15 11.93
C ALA A 179 8.60 -7.65 12.25
N GLY A 180 9.26 -8.48 11.45
CA GLY A 180 9.32 -9.94 11.61
C GLY A 180 8.09 -10.67 11.06
N MET A 181 7.33 -10.06 10.16
CA MET A 181 6.10 -10.62 9.60
C MET A 181 6.37 -11.34 8.27
N THR A 182 5.49 -12.28 7.92
CA THR A 182 5.49 -12.91 6.58
C THR A 182 4.77 -12.00 5.59
N VAL A 183 5.35 -11.77 4.41
CA VAL A 183 4.82 -10.82 3.44
C VAL A 183 4.48 -11.51 2.12
N ILE A 184 3.30 -11.26 1.60
CA ILE A 184 2.89 -11.52 0.21
C ILE A 184 3.01 -10.19 -0.54
N GLY A 185 3.82 -10.15 -1.59
CA GLY A 185 3.88 -9.02 -2.51
C GLY A 185 2.72 -9.04 -3.48
N PHE A 186 2.07 -7.90 -3.68
CA PHE A 186 1.01 -7.73 -4.68
C PHE A 186 1.46 -6.79 -5.80
N THR A 187 1.30 -7.22 -7.05
CA THR A 187 1.74 -6.43 -8.21
C THR A 187 0.64 -6.19 -9.24
N GLY A 188 -0.62 -6.37 -8.85
CA GLY A 188 -1.76 -6.24 -9.75
C GLY A 188 -2.38 -4.86 -9.84
N ALA A 189 -1.90 -3.85 -9.07
CA ALA A 189 -2.38 -2.49 -9.20
C ALA A 189 -1.86 -1.81 -10.48
N ALA A 190 -2.65 -0.90 -11.06
CA ALA A 190 -2.37 -0.34 -12.38
C ALA A 190 -1.11 0.52 -12.45
N HIS A 191 -0.70 1.11 -11.33
CA HIS A 191 0.51 1.94 -11.22
C HIS A 191 1.82 1.15 -11.12
N ILE A 192 1.76 -0.18 -10.87
CA ILE A 192 2.95 -1.01 -10.63
C ILE A 192 3.77 -1.21 -11.91
N PRO A 193 5.05 -0.83 -11.93
CA PRO A 193 5.88 -0.97 -13.13
C PRO A 193 6.29 -2.42 -13.38
N ALA A 194 6.53 -2.74 -14.65
CA ALA A 194 7.10 -4.02 -15.04
C ALA A 194 8.41 -4.30 -14.27
N GLY A 195 8.58 -5.53 -13.77
CA GLY A 195 9.77 -5.95 -13.02
C GLY A 195 9.72 -5.71 -11.51
N HIS A 196 8.71 -5.00 -10.98
CA HIS A 196 8.58 -4.76 -9.53
C HIS A 196 8.48 -6.05 -8.71
N ALA A 197 7.88 -7.11 -9.27
CA ALA A 197 7.86 -8.43 -8.66
C ALA A 197 9.27 -8.96 -8.31
N ALA A 198 10.27 -8.68 -9.14
CA ALA A 198 11.65 -9.05 -8.84
C ALA A 198 12.22 -8.25 -7.65
N THR A 199 11.88 -6.97 -7.54
CA THR A 199 12.26 -6.14 -6.40
C THR A 199 11.68 -6.67 -5.09
N LEU A 200 10.39 -7.02 -5.08
CA LEU A 200 9.74 -7.60 -3.89
C LEU A 200 10.37 -8.94 -3.50
N ARG A 201 10.65 -9.81 -4.48
CA ARG A 201 11.33 -11.09 -4.21
C ARG A 201 12.73 -10.89 -3.64
N GLN A 202 13.49 -9.90 -4.13
CA GLN A 202 14.84 -9.58 -3.59
C GLN A 202 14.78 -9.08 -2.15
N LEU A 203 13.70 -8.42 -1.73
CA LEU A 203 13.48 -8.03 -0.35
C LEU A 203 13.20 -9.22 0.57
N GLY A 204 12.81 -10.37 0.02
CA GLY A 204 12.54 -11.58 0.79
C GLY A 204 11.06 -11.79 1.11
N VAL A 205 10.13 -11.24 0.32
CA VAL A 205 8.71 -11.59 0.45
C VAL A 205 8.50 -13.09 0.19
N ALA A 206 7.58 -13.70 0.92
CA ALA A 206 7.35 -15.15 0.87
C ALA A 206 6.68 -15.60 -0.43
N ALA A 207 5.87 -14.75 -1.03
CA ALA A 207 5.21 -14.97 -2.31
C ALA A 207 4.95 -13.65 -3.03
N VAL A 208 4.70 -13.71 -4.34
CA VAL A 208 4.23 -12.54 -5.13
C VAL A 208 3.03 -13.00 -5.95
N MET A 209 1.96 -12.22 -5.91
CA MET A 209 0.75 -12.43 -6.71
C MET A 209 0.43 -11.21 -7.59
N GLU A 210 -0.16 -11.47 -8.75
CA GLU A 210 -0.56 -10.44 -9.72
C GLU A 210 -2.08 -10.16 -9.68
N HIS A 211 -2.86 -11.10 -9.13
CA HIS A 211 -4.31 -10.93 -9.02
C HIS A 211 -4.80 -11.32 -7.63
N MET A 212 -5.74 -10.55 -7.08
CA MET A 212 -6.32 -10.84 -5.75
C MET A 212 -6.96 -12.23 -5.67
N ARG A 213 -7.50 -12.76 -6.77
CA ARG A 213 -8.05 -14.12 -6.82
C ARG A 213 -7.05 -15.23 -6.50
N GLU A 214 -5.74 -14.92 -6.55
CA GLU A 214 -4.67 -15.88 -6.21
C GLU A 214 -4.46 -16.00 -4.69
N LEU A 215 -4.94 -15.02 -3.91
CA LEU A 215 -4.70 -14.94 -2.47
C LEU A 215 -5.10 -16.20 -1.69
N PRO A 216 -6.27 -16.83 -1.90
CA PRO A 216 -6.63 -18.05 -1.16
C PRO A 216 -5.65 -19.20 -1.41
N GLN A 217 -5.25 -19.41 -2.67
CA GLN A 217 -4.28 -20.44 -3.02
C GLN A 217 -2.90 -20.13 -2.44
N THR A 218 -2.42 -18.89 -2.57
CA THR A 218 -1.13 -18.43 -2.01
C THR A 218 -1.08 -18.63 -0.49
N TYR A 219 -2.17 -18.29 0.20
CA TYR A 219 -2.29 -18.56 1.63
C TYR A 219 -2.16 -20.03 1.99
N GLU A 220 -2.87 -20.92 1.28
CA GLU A 220 -2.78 -22.35 1.51
C GLU A 220 -1.38 -22.92 1.25
N GLU A 221 -0.67 -22.40 0.25
CA GLU A 221 0.71 -22.79 -0.06
C GLU A 221 1.66 -22.39 1.08
N LEU A 222 1.51 -21.18 1.62
CA LEU A 222 2.30 -20.73 2.77
C LEU A 222 2.01 -21.53 4.04
N VAL A 223 0.75 -21.90 4.28
CA VAL A 223 0.38 -22.76 5.42
C VAL A 223 1.01 -24.14 5.29
N ARG A 224 1.02 -24.73 4.09
CA ARG A 224 1.66 -26.03 3.85
C ARG A 224 3.18 -25.96 4.00
N ALA A 225 3.81 -24.89 3.51
CA ALA A 225 5.26 -24.71 3.61
C ALA A 225 5.73 -24.55 5.06
N ALA A 226 4.94 -23.92 5.92
CA ALA A 226 5.27 -23.77 7.33
C ALA A 226 5.04 -25.02 8.18
N ALA A 227 4.32 -26.02 7.64
CA ALA A 227 4.06 -27.30 8.31
C ALA A 227 5.05 -28.41 7.92
N ALA A 228 5.93 -28.16 6.94
CA ALA A 228 6.92 -29.09 6.42
C ALA A 228 8.28 -28.91 7.11
#